data_ebf624f98932e0e8983c69ca8ea6151b
#
_entry.id   ebf624f98932e0e8983c69ca8ea6151b
#
_cell.length_a   1.000
_cell.length_b   1.000
_cell.length_c   1.000
_cell.angle_alpha   90.00
_cell.angle_beta   90.00
_cell.angle_gamma   90.00
#
_symmetry.space_group_name_H-M   'P 1'
#
loop_
_entity.id
_entity.type
_entity.pdbx_description
1 polymer ?
#
loop_
_entity_poly.entity_id
_entity_poly.type
_entity_poly.pdbx_seq_one_letter_code
_entity_poly.pdbx_strand_id
1 'polypeptide(L)'
;MTLGRSRFIVIEGLIGVGKTSLCRILEGEWGARLVLEPWDDNPFLAAFYADRERYAFPTQMFYLASRFAQQQNLVQTDLFNGLIVSDYLYAKDRLFAEETLRGEELELYDKFAQLLAGTIPRPDFVVFLDAPTEVIRARITRRGIAAEQVITADYLDSLRDRYYALWSRFDAAPVYVVDTTHLDYVSDMADRAFMLSLIQGWLEGRAHPRAPRPYVPGAEQRSQLPLFAEAGLHAP
;
A
#
# COMPACT_ATOMS: atom_id res chain seq x y z
N MET A 1 -6.07 16.98 -27.61
CA MET A 1 -5.80 16.18 -26.38
C MET A 1 -7.12 16.04 -25.66
N THR A 2 -7.73 14.88 -25.69
CA THR A 2 -8.91 14.53 -24.88
C THR A 2 -8.50 14.69 -23.42
N LEU A 3 -9.19 15.51 -22.66
CA LEU A 3 -9.11 15.57 -21.20
C LEU A 3 -9.55 14.19 -20.69
N GLY A 4 -8.60 13.26 -20.63
CA GLY A 4 -8.83 11.95 -20.06
C GLY A 4 -9.12 12.11 -18.57
N ARG A 5 -10.04 11.31 -18.03
CA ARG A 5 -10.29 11.19 -16.60
C ARG A 5 -8.95 11.06 -15.86
N SER A 6 -8.74 11.83 -14.79
CA SER A 6 -7.62 11.64 -13.87
C SER A 6 -7.57 10.19 -13.41
N ARG A 7 -6.36 9.63 -13.38
CA ARG A 7 -6.12 8.25 -12.89
C ARG A 7 -5.75 8.30 -11.42
N PHE A 8 -6.34 7.44 -10.63
CA PHE A 8 -6.03 7.30 -9.21
C PHE A 8 -5.53 5.88 -8.93
N ILE A 9 -4.29 5.74 -8.49
CA ILE A 9 -3.70 4.45 -8.12
C ILE A 9 -3.23 4.46 -6.67
N VAL A 10 -3.22 3.29 -6.06
CA VAL A 10 -2.77 3.11 -4.69
C VAL A 10 -1.59 2.15 -4.67
N ILE A 11 -0.54 2.53 -3.94
CA ILE A 11 0.60 1.66 -3.63
C ILE A 11 0.44 1.19 -2.19
N GLU A 12 0.21 -0.10 -2.00
CA GLU A 12 0.01 -0.73 -0.70
C GLU A 12 1.07 -1.78 -0.38
N GLY A 13 1.13 -2.22 0.86
CA GLY A 13 2.06 -3.24 1.35
C GLY A 13 2.47 -3.01 2.80
N LEU A 14 3.27 -3.93 3.33
CA LEU A 14 3.73 -3.90 4.71
C LEU A 14 4.59 -2.67 5.04
N ILE A 15 4.72 -2.39 6.32
CA ILE A 15 5.65 -1.36 6.83
C ILE A 15 7.07 -1.71 6.36
N GLY A 16 7.79 -0.74 5.82
CA GLY A 16 9.17 -0.94 5.33
C GLY A 16 9.31 -1.55 3.94
N VAL A 17 8.22 -1.97 3.25
CA VAL A 17 8.31 -2.61 1.93
C VAL A 17 8.75 -1.68 0.79
N GLY A 18 8.58 -0.33 0.95
CA GLY A 18 9.03 0.66 -0.02
C GLY A 18 7.93 1.49 -0.69
N LYS A 19 6.69 1.48 -0.18
CA LYS A 19 5.54 2.23 -0.75
C LYS A 19 5.84 3.69 -1.06
N THR A 20 6.21 4.44 -0.04
CA THR A 20 6.46 5.88 -0.16
C THR A 20 7.62 6.19 -1.13
N SER A 21 8.63 5.32 -1.19
CA SER A 21 9.73 5.45 -2.14
C SER A 21 9.23 5.32 -3.58
N LEU A 22 8.38 4.32 -3.86
CA LEU A 22 7.78 4.16 -5.19
C LEU A 22 6.87 5.34 -5.55
N CYS A 23 6.06 5.82 -4.60
CA CYS A 23 5.22 7.00 -4.82
C CYS A 23 6.06 8.23 -5.22
N ARG A 24 7.19 8.48 -4.53
CA ARG A 24 8.09 9.59 -4.86
C ARG A 24 8.79 9.43 -6.21
N ILE A 25 9.10 8.20 -6.62
CA ILE A 25 9.60 7.92 -7.97
C ILE A 25 8.54 8.28 -9.01
N LEU A 26 7.29 7.89 -8.82
CA LEU A 26 6.19 8.24 -9.72
C LEU A 26 5.92 9.75 -9.79
N GLU A 27 6.09 10.46 -8.67
CA GLU A 27 6.06 11.93 -8.65
C GLU A 27 7.17 12.53 -9.53
N GLY A 28 8.42 12.08 -9.33
CA GLY A 28 9.56 12.61 -10.05
C GLY A 28 9.56 12.29 -11.54
N GLU A 29 9.16 11.08 -11.91
CA GLU A 29 9.20 10.60 -13.30
C GLU A 29 7.97 11.03 -14.12
N TRP A 30 6.80 11.12 -13.51
CA TRP A 30 5.55 11.37 -14.22
C TRP A 30 4.77 12.60 -13.76
N GLY A 31 5.29 13.33 -12.77
CA GLY A 31 4.59 14.48 -12.18
C GLY A 31 3.30 14.07 -11.47
N ALA A 32 3.25 12.85 -10.91
CA ALA A 32 2.09 12.38 -10.18
C ALA A 32 1.85 13.22 -8.92
N ARG A 33 0.59 13.51 -8.63
CA ARG A 33 0.21 14.12 -7.35
C ARG A 33 0.22 13.05 -6.26
N LEU A 34 0.97 13.30 -5.18
CA LEU A 34 1.04 12.38 -4.04
C LEU A 34 -0.04 12.64 -3.00
N VAL A 35 -0.54 11.54 -2.43
CA VAL A 35 -1.35 11.50 -1.22
C VAL A 35 -0.67 10.52 -0.26
N LEU A 36 0.18 11.06 0.60
CA LEU A 36 0.95 10.26 1.54
C LEU A 36 0.25 10.19 2.89
N GLU A 37 0.40 9.05 3.55
CA GLU A 37 -0.15 8.82 4.88
C GLU A 37 0.54 9.74 5.92
N PRO A 38 -0.21 10.57 6.68
CA PRO A 38 0.35 11.43 7.71
C PRO A 38 0.54 10.62 9.02
N TRP A 39 1.46 9.65 9.00
CA TRP A 39 1.66 8.73 10.11
C TRP A 39 2.24 9.40 11.36
N ASP A 40 3.02 10.46 11.19
CA ASP A 40 3.71 11.24 12.24
C ASP A 40 2.86 12.38 12.84
N ASP A 41 1.76 12.74 12.20
CA ASP A 41 0.85 13.78 12.71
C ASP A 41 -0.05 13.29 13.86
N ASN A 42 -0.08 11.99 14.14
CA ASN A 42 -0.95 11.43 15.16
C ASN A 42 -0.43 11.73 16.57
N PRO A 43 -1.11 12.58 17.35
CA PRO A 43 -0.67 12.97 18.68
C PRO A 43 -0.69 11.83 19.71
N PHE A 44 -1.40 10.74 19.39
CA PHE A 44 -1.53 9.57 20.27
C PHE A 44 -0.48 8.49 19.97
N LEU A 45 0.28 8.60 18.88
CA LEU A 45 1.14 7.53 18.40
C LEU A 45 2.22 7.13 19.39
N ALA A 46 2.90 8.09 20.00
CA ALA A 46 3.92 7.84 21.01
C ALA A 46 3.34 7.15 22.26
N ALA A 47 2.17 7.62 22.71
CA ALA A 47 1.46 7.03 23.85
C ALA A 47 0.92 5.62 23.52
N PHE A 48 0.47 5.38 22.30
CA PHE A 48 0.05 4.07 21.81
C PHE A 48 1.19 3.03 21.87
N TYR A 49 2.40 3.40 21.49
CA TYR A 49 3.53 2.47 21.60
C TYR A 49 3.91 2.15 23.05
N ALA A 50 3.67 3.08 23.98
CA ALA A 50 3.90 2.88 25.40
C ALA A 50 2.79 2.08 26.10
N ASP A 51 1.53 2.30 25.73
CA ASP A 51 0.34 1.66 26.30
C ASP A 51 -0.73 1.48 25.21
N ARG A 52 -0.62 0.33 24.51
CA ARG A 52 -1.49 0.02 23.37
C ARG A 52 -2.96 -0.09 23.76
N GLU A 53 -3.25 -0.73 24.87
CA GLU A 53 -4.63 -0.97 25.30
C GLU A 53 -5.37 0.35 25.52
N ARG A 54 -4.75 1.28 26.22
CA ARG A 54 -5.36 2.57 26.54
C ARG A 54 -5.49 3.52 25.34
N TYR A 55 -4.52 3.51 24.44
CA TYR A 55 -4.43 4.49 23.34
C TYR A 55 -4.79 3.95 21.96
N ALA A 56 -5.20 2.67 21.84
CA ALA A 56 -5.59 2.09 20.58
C ALA A 56 -6.76 2.86 19.94
N PHE A 57 -7.86 3.03 20.68
CA PHE A 57 -9.06 3.68 20.14
C PHE A 57 -8.81 5.12 19.66
N PRO A 58 -8.26 6.05 20.47
CA PRO A 58 -8.00 7.41 19.99
C PRO A 58 -7.00 7.43 18.81
N THR A 59 -6.03 6.53 18.78
CA THR A 59 -5.07 6.42 17.68
C THR A 59 -5.77 6.01 16.37
N GLN A 60 -6.62 5.00 16.40
CA GLN A 60 -7.34 4.53 15.22
C GLN A 60 -8.38 5.56 14.75
N MET A 61 -9.08 6.21 15.66
CA MET A 61 -10.03 7.28 15.32
C MET A 61 -9.35 8.49 14.67
N PHE A 62 -8.16 8.84 15.13
CA PHE A 62 -7.38 9.91 14.49
C PHE A 62 -7.00 9.54 13.05
N TYR A 63 -6.50 8.33 12.82
CA TYR A 63 -6.16 7.88 11.46
C TYR A 63 -7.39 7.83 10.56
N LEU A 64 -8.50 7.29 11.04
CA LEU A 64 -9.76 7.27 10.29
C LEU A 64 -10.19 8.67 9.85
N ALA A 65 -10.19 9.63 10.76
CA ALA A 65 -10.56 11.01 10.49
C ALA A 65 -9.59 11.71 9.52
N SER A 66 -8.28 11.55 9.75
CA SER A 66 -7.24 12.16 8.92
C SER A 66 -7.26 11.63 7.49
N ARG A 67 -7.35 10.31 7.32
CA ARG A 67 -7.46 9.68 5.99
C ARG A 67 -8.74 10.09 5.28
N PHE A 68 -9.86 10.16 6.01
CA PHE A 68 -11.11 10.65 5.43
C PHE A 68 -10.98 12.08 4.93
N ALA A 69 -10.43 12.99 5.72
CA ALA A 69 -10.21 14.40 5.33
C ALA A 69 -9.31 14.50 4.08
N GLN A 70 -8.24 13.70 3.99
CA GLN A 70 -7.38 13.65 2.81
C GLN A 70 -8.13 13.16 1.57
N GLN A 71 -8.95 12.11 1.69
CA GLN A 71 -9.71 11.55 0.58
C GLN A 71 -10.79 12.53 0.06
N GLN A 72 -11.42 13.30 0.96
CA GLN A 72 -12.36 14.38 0.56
C GLN A 72 -11.67 15.45 -0.29
N ASN A 73 -10.43 15.82 0.06
CA ASN A 73 -9.64 16.78 -0.71
C ASN A 73 -9.27 16.27 -2.11
N LEU A 74 -9.18 14.94 -2.32
CA LEU A 74 -8.95 14.36 -3.63
C LEU A 74 -10.11 14.62 -4.59
N VAL A 75 -11.34 14.41 -4.13
CA VAL A 75 -12.55 14.59 -4.94
C VAL A 75 -12.68 16.03 -5.44
N GLN A 76 -12.28 17.02 -4.62
CA GLN A 76 -12.40 18.43 -4.96
C GLN A 76 -11.33 18.95 -5.93
N THR A 77 -10.16 18.31 -5.97
CA THR A 77 -8.97 18.82 -6.70
C THR A 77 -8.70 18.07 -8.02
N ASP A 78 -9.51 17.10 -8.37
CA ASP A 78 -9.25 16.10 -9.41
C ASP A 78 -9.31 16.63 -10.87
N LEU A 79 -9.64 17.91 -11.07
CA LEU A 79 -9.87 18.45 -12.41
C LEU A 79 -8.59 18.76 -13.22
N PHE A 80 -7.39 18.70 -12.61
CA PHE A 80 -6.15 19.19 -13.24
C PHE A 80 -4.96 18.25 -13.21
N ASN A 81 -5.05 17.11 -12.52
CA ASN A 81 -3.92 16.17 -12.40
C ASN A 81 -4.18 14.90 -13.21
N GLY A 82 -3.25 14.57 -14.11
CA GLY A 82 -3.34 13.37 -14.95
C GLY A 82 -3.22 12.05 -14.15
N LEU A 83 -2.41 12.04 -13.08
CA LEU A 83 -2.16 10.86 -12.21
C LEU A 83 -2.10 11.27 -10.74
N ILE A 84 -2.85 10.57 -9.91
CA ILE A 84 -2.80 10.66 -8.45
C ILE A 84 -2.30 9.33 -7.90
N VAL A 85 -1.36 9.37 -6.96
CA VAL A 85 -0.76 8.20 -6.33
C VAL A 85 -0.87 8.33 -4.81
N SER A 86 -1.48 7.35 -4.16
CA SER A 86 -1.53 7.26 -2.70
C SER A 86 -0.66 6.11 -2.19
N ASP A 87 0.04 6.29 -1.06
CA ASP A 87 0.79 5.22 -0.39
C ASP A 87 -0.04 4.49 0.68
N TYR A 88 -1.35 4.70 0.65
CA TYR A 88 -2.29 3.95 1.48
C TYR A 88 -3.65 3.78 0.79
N LEU A 89 -4.33 2.68 1.11
CA LEU A 89 -5.72 2.42 0.76
C LEU A 89 -6.62 2.71 1.98
N TYR A 90 -7.72 3.44 1.80
CA TYR A 90 -8.65 3.72 2.90
C TYR A 90 -9.15 2.43 3.59
N ALA A 91 -9.43 1.38 2.80
CA ALA A 91 -9.92 0.10 3.33
C ALA A 91 -8.93 -0.60 4.28
N LYS A 92 -7.61 -0.28 4.23
CA LYS A 92 -6.63 -0.85 5.17
C LYS A 92 -6.85 -0.40 6.61
N ASP A 93 -7.50 0.73 6.81
CA ASP A 93 -7.71 1.33 8.13
C ASP A 93 -8.36 0.33 9.09
N ARG A 94 -9.32 -0.43 8.57
CA ARG A 94 -9.99 -1.48 9.34
C ARG A 94 -9.05 -2.63 9.74
N LEU A 95 -8.00 -2.94 8.96
CA LEU A 95 -7.03 -3.99 9.33
C LEU A 95 -6.32 -3.65 10.65
N PHE A 96 -5.90 -2.39 10.78
CA PHE A 96 -5.23 -1.91 11.99
C PHE A 96 -6.19 -1.77 13.16
N ALA A 97 -7.43 -1.36 12.90
CA ALA A 97 -8.47 -1.33 13.92
C ALA A 97 -8.79 -2.74 14.45
N GLU A 98 -8.96 -3.73 13.59
CA GLU A 98 -9.18 -5.15 13.96
C GLU A 98 -8.00 -5.74 14.74
N GLU A 99 -6.75 -5.25 14.49
CA GLU A 99 -5.58 -5.71 15.24
C GLU A 99 -5.54 -5.15 16.65
N THR A 100 -6.03 -3.93 16.86
CA THR A 100 -5.80 -3.16 18.08
C THR A 100 -7.06 -2.96 18.93
N LEU A 101 -8.25 -2.93 18.34
CA LEU A 101 -9.52 -2.69 19.03
C LEU A 101 -10.29 -3.99 19.29
N ARG A 102 -11.11 -4.00 20.34
CA ARG A 102 -11.97 -5.13 20.69
C ARG A 102 -13.34 -4.65 21.19
N GLY A 103 -14.36 -5.52 21.11
CA GLY A 103 -15.68 -5.28 21.67
C GLY A 103 -16.32 -3.96 21.23
N GLU A 104 -16.81 -3.19 22.17
CA GLU A 104 -17.54 -1.93 21.93
C GLU A 104 -16.73 -0.87 21.18
N GLU A 105 -15.41 -0.82 21.39
CA GLU A 105 -14.54 0.12 20.67
C GLU A 105 -14.45 -0.20 19.18
N LEU A 106 -14.32 -1.48 18.82
CA LEU A 106 -14.30 -1.91 17.42
C LEU A 106 -15.67 -1.68 16.75
N GLU A 107 -16.77 -1.98 17.47
CA GLU A 107 -18.11 -1.71 16.96
C GLU A 107 -18.35 -0.21 16.71
N LEU A 108 -17.89 0.64 17.61
CA LEU A 108 -18.01 2.09 17.47
C LEU A 108 -17.16 2.59 16.31
N TYR A 109 -15.93 2.10 16.17
CA TYR A 109 -15.06 2.37 15.04
C TYR A 109 -15.75 1.99 13.72
N ASP A 110 -16.31 0.78 13.61
CA ASP A 110 -16.99 0.28 12.41
C ASP A 110 -18.18 1.17 12.02
N LYS A 111 -18.97 1.66 13.00
CA LYS A 111 -20.07 2.60 12.74
C LYS A 111 -19.57 3.89 12.08
N PHE A 112 -18.48 4.49 12.61
CA PHE A 112 -17.89 5.68 12.00
C PHE A 112 -17.30 5.39 10.62
N ALA A 113 -16.56 4.30 10.46
CA ALA A 113 -15.98 3.91 9.18
C ALA A 113 -17.05 3.72 8.09
N GLN A 114 -18.19 3.11 8.42
CA GLN A 114 -19.31 2.93 7.50
C GLN A 114 -19.96 4.25 7.10
N LEU A 115 -20.16 5.17 8.05
CA LEU A 115 -20.72 6.50 7.76
C LEU A 115 -19.84 7.29 6.77
N LEU A 116 -18.53 7.11 6.84
CA LEU A 116 -17.55 7.84 6.03
C LEU A 116 -17.28 7.16 4.67
N ALA A 117 -17.44 5.84 4.55
CA ALA A 117 -17.05 5.06 3.38
C ALA A 117 -17.74 5.46 2.07
N GLY A 118 -18.97 5.96 2.12
CA GLY A 118 -19.78 6.28 0.93
C GLY A 118 -19.23 7.39 0.03
N THR A 119 -18.24 8.15 0.51
CA THR A 119 -17.67 9.31 -0.19
C THR A 119 -16.21 9.12 -0.61
N ILE A 120 -15.65 7.93 -0.39
CA ILE A 120 -14.24 7.63 -0.68
C ILE A 120 -14.07 7.31 -2.18
N PRO A 121 -13.14 7.96 -2.90
CA PRO A 121 -12.86 7.66 -4.29
C PRO A 121 -12.30 6.25 -4.46
N ARG A 122 -12.74 5.56 -5.53
CA ARG A 122 -12.22 4.24 -5.87
C ARG A 122 -10.96 4.38 -6.72
N PRO A 123 -9.87 3.66 -6.40
CA PRO A 123 -8.70 3.64 -7.26
C PRO A 123 -8.98 2.92 -8.58
N ASP A 124 -8.22 3.24 -9.62
CA ASP A 124 -8.25 2.49 -10.88
C ASP A 124 -7.65 1.08 -10.66
N PHE A 125 -6.61 0.97 -9.85
CA PHE A 125 -6.04 -0.28 -9.35
C PHE A 125 -5.17 -0.05 -8.11
N VAL A 126 -4.86 -1.14 -7.43
CA VAL A 126 -3.93 -1.18 -6.29
C VAL A 126 -2.70 -1.98 -6.69
N VAL A 127 -1.51 -1.46 -6.39
CA VAL A 127 -0.24 -2.20 -6.45
C VAL A 127 0.12 -2.60 -5.02
N PHE A 128 0.02 -3.89 -4.73
CA PHE A 128 0.44 -4.43 -3.44
C PHE A 128 1.87 -4.92 -3.51
N LEU A 129 2.78 -4.21 -2.84
CA LEU A 129 4.18 -4.59 -2.73
C LEU A 129 4.31 -5.62 -1.61
N ASP A 130 4.86 -6.79 -1.93
CA ASP A 130 5.14 -7.84 -0.95
C ASP A 130 6.61 -8.28 -1.01
N ALA A 131 7.10 -8.82 0.09
CA ALA A 131 8.42 -9.45 0.21
C ALA A 131 8.44 -10.33 1.47
N PRO A 132 9.34 -11.32 1.58
CA PRO A 132 9.52 -12.09 2.80
C PRO A 132 9.82 -11.21 4.02
N THR A 133 9.39 -11.66 5.19
CA THR A 133 9.47 -10.90 6.45
C THR A 133 10.90 -10.52 6.80
N GLU A 134 11.86 -11.39 6.54
CA GLU A 134 13.30 -11.13 6.74
C GLU A 134 13.80 -9.99 5.84
N VAL A 135 13.33 -9.90 4.59
CA VAL A 135 13.68 -8.82 3.65
C VAL A 135 13.11 -7.49 4.14
N ILE A 136 11.85 -7.50 4.57
CA ILE A 136 11.17 -6.32 5.11
C ILE A 136 11.87 -5.83 6.37
N ARG A 137 12.21 -6.73 7.30
CA ARG A 137 12.95 -6.37 8.52
C ARG A 137 14.32 -5.78 8.23
N ALA A 138 15.05 -6.34 7.27
CA ALA A 138 16.32 -5.75 6.83
C ALA A 138 16.15 -4.33 6.28
N ARG A 139 15.07 -4.06 5.53
CA ARG A 139 14.74 -2.71 5.03
C ARG A 139 14.37 -1.76 6.17
N ILE A 140 13.57 -2.20 7.15
CA ILE A 140 13.22 -1.42 8.35
C ILE A 140 14.48 -1.04 9.14
N THR A 141 15.38 -2.01 9.36
CA THR A 141 16.64 -1.77 10.07
C THR A 141 17.52 -0.77 9.32
N ARG A 142 17.66 -0.92 7.99
CA ARG A 142 18.43 0.01 7.14
C ARG A 142 17.85 1.44 7.15
N ARG A 143 16.52 1.57 7.20
CA ARG A 143 15.83 2.86 7.27
C ARG A 143 16.09 3.60 8.58
N GLY A 144 16.28 2.89 9.69
CA GLY A 144 16.73 3.43 10.97
C GLY A 144 15.70 4.27 11.74
N ILE A 145 14.40 4.19 11.44
CA ILE A 145 13.35 4.88 12.20
C ILE A 145 13.19 4.17 13.55
N ALA A 146 13.47 4.89 14.65
CA ALA A 146 13.50 4.33 16.00
C ALA A 146 12.16 3.64 16.39
N ALA A 147 11.03 4.25 16.07
CA ALA A 147 9.70 3.71 16.35
C ALA A 147 9.40 2.40 15.62
N GLU A 148 10.05 2.14 14.48
CA GLU A 148 9.84 0.93 13.68
C GLU A 148 10.73 -0.24 14.14
N GLN A 149 11.81 0.01 14.89
CA GLN A 149 12.75 -1.04 15.31
C GLN A 149 12.13 -2.06 16.27
N VAL A 150 11.02 -1.73 16.92
CA VAL A 150 10.28 -2.62 17.82
C VAL A 150 9.31 -3.56 17.08
N ILE A 151 9.17 -3.42 15.76
CA ILE A 151 8.29 -4.25 14.94
C ILE A 151 8.84 -5.67 14.85
N THR A 152 8.05 -6.64 15.34
CA THR A 152 8.42 -8.06 15.36
C THR A 152 8.11 -8.74 14.02
N ALA A 153 8.74 -9.89 13.76
CA ALA A 153 8.43 -10.74 12.61
C ALA A 153 6.96 -11.21 12.66
N ASP A 154 6.50 -11.70 13.81
CA ASP A 154 5.14 -12.20 13.99
C ASP A 154 4.08 -11.14 13.69
N TYR A 155 4.37 -9.88 14.07
CA TYR A 155 3.47 -8.77 13.73
C TYR A 155 3.39 -8.53 12.21
N LEU A 156 4.52 -8.56 11.51
CA LEU A 156 4.56 -8.41 10.05
C LEU A 156 3.84 -9.55 9.34
N ASP A 157 4.00 -10.79 9.83
CA ASP A 157 3.35 -11.97 9.27
C ASP A 157 1.82 -11.89 9.51
N SER A 158 1.39 -11.57 10.73
CA SER A 158 -0.03 -11.34 11.04
C SER A 158 -0.64 -10.24 10.15
N LEU A 159 0.09 -9.15 9.95
CA LEU A 159 -0.37 -8.05 9.10
C LEU A 159 -0.45 -8.48 7.62
N ARG A 160 0.49 -9.28 7.13
CA ARG A 160 0.44 -9.85 5.77
C ARG A 160 -0.79 -10.70 5.57
N ASP A 161 -1.09 -11.61 6.51
CA ASP A 161 -2.25 -12.47 6.45
C ASP A 161 -3.56 -11.66 6.39
N ARG A 162 -3.62 -10.57 7.15
CA ARG A 162 -4.76 -9.64 7.11
C ARG A 162 -4.90 -8.93 5.77
N TYR A 163 -3.79 -8.52 5.13
CA TYR A 163 -3.83 -7.95 3.79
C TYR A 163 -4.37 -8.96 2.79
N TYR A 164 -3.92 -10.21 2.80
CA TYR A 164 -4.46 -11.23 1.91
C TYR A 164 -5.93 -11.55 2.21
N ALA A 165 -6.34 -11.53 3.47
CA ALA A 165 -7.76 -11.62 3.84
C ALA A 165 -8.58 -10.41 3.35
N LEU A 166 -8.01 -9.19 3.34
CA LEU A 166 -8.63 -8.02 2.72
C LEU A 166 -8.78 -8.24 1.22
N TRP A 167 -7.68 -8.60 0.52
CA TRP A 167 -7.71 -8.79 -0.93
C TRP A 167 -8.71 -9.86 -1.36
N SER A 168 -8.95 -10.89 -0.55
CA SER A 168 -9.97 -11.91 -0.84
C SER A 168 -11.40 -11.38 -0.90
N ARG A 169 -11.66 -10.20 -0.33
CA ARG A 169 -12.98 -9.56 -0.24
C ARG A 169 -13.04 -8.20 -0.96
N PHE A 170 -11.90 -7.70 -1.41
CA PHE A 170 -11.80 -6.38 -2.02
C PHE A 170 -12.23 -6.42 -3.49
N ASP A 171 -13.30 -5.71 -3.81
CA ASP A 171 -13.92 -5.66 -5.14
C ASP A 171 -13.93 -4.25 -5.77
N ALA A 172 -13.43 -3.25 -5.04
CA ALA A 172 -13.49 -1.87 -5.50
C ALA A 172 -12.56 -1.57 -6.69
N ALA A 173 -11.46 -2.34 -6.83
CA ALA A 173 -10.49 -2.22 -7.92
C ALA A 173 -9.62 -3.48 -8.05
N PRO A 174 -8.99 -3.72 -9.21
CA PRO A 174 -7.98 -4.78 -9.36
C PRO A 174 -6.79 -4.57 -8.41
N VAL A 175 -6.27 -5.66 -7.84
CA VAL A 175 -5.07 -5.66 -6.99
C VAL A 175 -3.97 -6.43 -7.70
N TYR A 176 -2.83 -5.78 -7.96
CA TYR A 176 -1.65 -6.41 -8.55
C TYR A 176 -0.60 -6.62 -7.45
N VAL A 177 -0.34 -7.88 -7.11
CA VAL A 177 0.69 -8.24 -6.12
C VAL A 177 2.05 -8.29 -6.79
N VAL A 178 2.99 -7.46 -6.33
CA VAL A 178 4.36 -7.40 -6.86
C VAL A 178 5.33 -7.90 -5.81
N ASP A 179 6.00 -9.01 -6.08
CA ASP A 179 7.12 -9.48 -5.27
C ASP A 179 8.33 -8.55 -5.46
N THR A 180 8.75 -7.92 -4.38
CA THR A 180 9.89 -6.99 -4.37
C THR A 180 11.13 -7.55 -3.69
N THR A 181 11.18 -8.88 -3.48
CA THR A 181 12.29 -9.56 -2.78
C THR A 181 13.65 -9.16 -3.35
N HIS A 182 13.77 -9.16 -4.67
CA HIS A 182 15.00 -8.90 -5.40
C HIS A 182 14.99 -7.55 -6.15
N LEU A 183 14.01 -6.67 -5.88
CA LEU A 183 13.91 -5.39 -6.54
C LEU A 183 14.45 -4.25 -5.64
N ASP A 184 15.39 -3.49 -6.14
CA ASP A 184 15.87 -2.23 -5.55
C ASP A 184 15.61 -1.04 -6.48
N TYR A 185 14.34 -0.76 -6.76
CA TYR A 185 13.93 0.36 -7.62
C TYR A 185 14.29 1.76 -7.04
N VAL A 186 14.84 1.83 -5.83
CA VAL A 186 15.35 3.07 -5.25
C VAL A 186 16.77 3.37 -5.77
N SER A 187 17.64 2.36 -5.75
CA SER A 187 19.06 2.53 -6.08
C SER A 187 19.43 1.98 -7.45
N ASP A 188 18.71 0.98 -7.96
CA ASP A 188 18.96 0.34 -9.26
C ASP A 188 18.03 0.91 -10.34
N MET A 189 18.63 1.42 -11.41
CA MET A 189 17.90 2.05 -12.53
C MET A 189 17.14 1.04 -13.39
N ALA A 190 17.62 -0.20 -13.49
CA ALA A 190 16.94 -1.23 -14.27
C ALA A 190 15.67 -1.72 -13.54
N ASP A 191 15.76 -1.93 -12.23
CA ASP A 191 14.62 -2.26 -11.38
C ASP A 191 13.58 -1.13 -11.36
N ARG A 192 14.05 0.12 -11.32
CA ARG A 192 13.18 1.29 -11.42
C ARG A 192 12.44 1.31 -12.75
N ALA A 193 13.17 1.18 -13.87
CA ALA A 193 12.57 1.16 -15.20
C ALA A 193 11.56 0.02 -15.34
N PHE A 194 11.86 -1.15 -14.76
CA PHE A 194 10.95 -2.28 -14.72
C PHE A 194 9.65 -1.96 -13.98
N MET A 195 9.74 -1.42 -12.74
CA MET A 195 8.55 -1.03 -11.96
C MET A 195 7.70 0.03 -12.68
N LEU A 196 8.33 1.03 -13.28
CA LEU A 196 7.64 2.05 -14.06
C LEU A 196 6.93 1.43 -15.28
N SER A 197 7.58 0.50 -15.99
CA SER A 197 6.98 -0.16 -17.15
C SER A 197 5.77 -1.01 -16.80
N LEU A 198 5.78 -1.69 -15.63
CA LEU A 198 4.63 -2.43 -15.10
C LEU A 198 3.43 -1.50 -14.87
N ILE A 199 3.65 -0.44 -14.10
CA ILE A 199 2.59 0.50 -13.73
C ILE A 199 2.04 1.21 -14.96
N GLN A 200 2.91 1.63 -15.88
CA GLN A 200 2.50 2.23 -17.15
C GLN A 200 1.65 1.26 -17.97
N GLY A 201 2.04 0.00 -18.07
CA GLY A 201 1.26 -1.04 -18.76
C GLY A 201 -0.16 -1.16 -18.19
N TRP A 202 -0.31 -1.18 -16.86
CA TRP A 202 -1.63 -1.23 -16.21
C TRP A 202 -2.45 0.05 -16.41
N LEU A 203 -1.82 1.23 -16.36
CA LEU A 203 -2.49 2.50 -16.67
C LEU A 203 -3.04 2.54 -18.09
N GLU A 204 -2.34 1.92 -19.04
CA GLU A 204 -2.74 1.87 -20.45
C GLU A 204 -3.63 0.65 -20.78
N GLY A 205 -3.96 -0.19 -19.80
CA GLY A 205 -4.75 -1.40 -20.00
C GLY A 205 -4.01 -2.49 -20.80
N ARG A 206 -2.68 -2.41 -20.89
CA ARG A 206 -1.84 -3.38 -21.57
C ARG A 206 -1.37 -4.47 -20.61
N ALA A 207 -1.44 -5.74 -21.05
CA ALA A 207 -0.80 -6.82 -20.31
C ALA A 207 0.72 -6.74 -20.54
N HIS A 208 1.49 -6.65 -19.45
CA HIS A 208 2.94 -6.78 -19.51
C HIS A 208 3.30 -8.27 -19.42
N PRO A 209 4.20 -8.81 -20.24
CA PRO A 209 4.53 -10.26 -20.27
C PRO A 209 5.02 -10.80 -18.92
N ARG A 210 5.66 -9.96 -18.12
CA ARG A 210 6.16 -10.28 -16.77
C ARG A 210 5.31 -9.66 -15.64
N ALA A 211 4.15 -9.05 -15.98
CA ALA A 211 3.31 -8.47 -14.95
C ALA A 211 2.56 -9.55 -14.17
N PRO A 212 2.46 -9.43 -12.85
CA PRO A 212 1.52 -10.22 -12.09
C PRO A 212 0.10 -9.99 -12.60
N ARG A 213 -0.70 -11.05 -12.60
CA ARG A 213 -2.14 -10.94 -12.87
C ARG A 213 -2.83 -10.32 -11.67
N PRO A 214 -4.01 -9.71 -11.85
CA PRO A 214 -4.82 -9.29 -10.72
C PRO A 214 -5.00 -10.46 -9.74
N TYR A 215 -4.90 -10.16 -8.46
CA TYR A 215 -5.14 -11.14 -7.41
C TYR A 215 -6.55 -11.73 -7.53
N VAL A 216 -6.64 -13.05 -7.58
CA VAL A 216 -7.90 -13.79 -7.63
C VAL A 216 -7.97 -14.65 -6.36
N PRO A 217 -8.98 -14.45 -5.48
CA PRO A 217 -9.16 -15.27 -4.29
C PRO A 217 -9.26 -16.77 -4.64
N GLY A 218 -8.55 -17.61 -3.89
CA GLY A 218 -8.59 -19.07 -4.08
C GLY A 218 -7.81 -19.62 -5.28
N ALA A 219 -7.23 -18.78 -6.13
CA ALA A 219 -6.24 -19.21 -7.08
C ALA A 219 -4.95 -19.54 -6.30
N GLU A 220 -4.55 -20.81 -6.26
CA GLU A 220 -3.30 -21.20 -5.64
C GLU A 220 -2.16 -20.31 -6.18
N GLN A 221 -1.32 -19.81 -5.29
CA GLN A 221 -0.13 -18.99 -5.58
C GLN A 221 0.95 -19.76 -6.37
N ARG A 222 0.56 -20.77 -7.13
CA ARG A 222 1.44 -21.72 -7.83
C ARG A 222 2.20 -21.16 -9.02
N SER A 223 2.12 -19.88 -9.33
CA SER A 223 2.87 -19.33 -10.47
C SER A 223 3.31 -17.88 -10.33
N GLN A 224 3.70 -17.47 -9.15
CA GLN A 224 4.65 -16.36 -9.06
C GLN A 224 6.05 -16.99 -9.12
N LEU A 225 6.46 -17.44 -10.32
CA LEU A 225 7.85 -17.75 -10.59
C LEU A 225 8.67 -16.51 -10.20
N PRO A 226 9.79 -16.70 -9.48
CA PRO A 226 10.71 -15.61 -9.20
C PRO A 226 11.08 -14.98 -10.54
N LEU A 227 10.89 -13.66 -10.66
CA LEU A 227 11.09 -12.86 -11.87
C LEU A 227 12.51 -12.96 -12.45
N PHE A 228 13.41 -13.73 -11.83
CA PHE A 228 14.83 -13.83 -12.16
C PHE A 228 15.41 -15.26 -12.19
N ALA A 229 14.61 -16.31 -12.15
CA ALA A 229 15.13 -17.64 -12.44
C ALA A 229 15.15 -17.88 -13.95
N GLU A 230 16.26 -17.60 -14.58
CA GLU A 230 16.73 -17.93 -15.94
C GLU A 230 17.16 -16.71 -16.76
N ALA A 231 18.20 -16.03 -16.29
CA ALA A 231 19.20 -15.50 -17.22
C ALA A 231 20.41 -16.42 -17.12
N GLY A 232 20.28 -17.61 -17.65
CA GLY A 232 21.41 -18.51 -17.89
C GLY A 232 22.36 -17.86 -18.88
N LEU A 233 23.42 -17.27 -18.38
CA LEU A 233 24.61 -16.94 -19.15
C LEU A 233 25.28 -18.27 -19.57
N HIS A 234 24.98 -18.71 -20.77
CA HIS A 234 25.95 -19.45 -21.56
C HIS A 234 26.69 -18.43 -22.41
N ALA A 235 27.88 -18.09 -22.01
CA ALA A 235 28.90 -17.54 -22.89
C ALA A 235 29.88 -18.66 -23.29
N PRO A 236 30.36 -18.67 -24.55
CA PRO A 236 31.29 -19.68 -25.07
C PRO A 236 32.68 -19.54 -24.45
#